data_3b7dbfd3ed677f500507416bdcba8f75
#
_entry.id   3b7dbfd3ed677f500507416bdcba8f75
#
_cell.length_a   1.000
_cell.length_b   1.000
_cell.length_c   1.000
_cell.angle_alpha   90.00
_cell.angle_beta   90.00
_cell.angle_gamma   90.00
#
_symmetry.space_group_name_H-M   'P 1'
#
loop_
_entity.id
_entity.type
_entity.pdbx_description
1 polymer ?
#
loop_
_entity_poly.entity_id
_entity_poly.type
_entity_poly.pdbx_seq_one_letter_code
_entity_poly.pdbx_strand_id
1 'polypeptide(L)'
;MTFQAQKNKKIILGEEKDFWREVVTLTFKPFAKGQNIDPIFEILWDLFAEGEHWRIAEHAESTLKTLRSRGYRLAVLSNNDSRLRSVLEDHNMTPLFEEIFISSELGVEKPDPAIFRAVEDKMKEKPDGFLHLGDSYSRDFMGAQKAGWSALLYGLPIIEKSQITSFSELLDHLP
;
A
#
# COMPACT_ATOMS: atom_id res chain seq x y z
N MET A 1 -10.55 -13.09 -20.54
CA MET A 1 -10.41 -11.75 -19.92
C MET A 1 -9.05 -11.21 -20.30
N THR A 2 -8.90 -9.94 -20.64
CA THR A 2 -7.61 -9.33 -21.01
C THR A 2 -6.93 -8.76 -19.76
N PHE A 3 -5.60 -8.64 -19.77
CA PHE A 3 -4.83 -8.00 -18.68
C PHE A 3 -5.37 -6.59 -18.31
N GLN A 4 -5.93 -5.85 -19.28
CA GLN A 4 -6.55 -4.54 -19.05
C GLN A 4 -7.87 -4.62 -18.25
N ALA A 5 -8.65 -5.68 -18.42
CA ALA A 5 -9.87 -5.88 -17.65
C ALA A 5 -9.55 -6.22 -16.18
N GLN A 6 -8.41 -6.87 -15.93
CA GLN A 6 -7.94 -7.19 -14.59
C GLN A 6 -7.52 -5.94 -13.80
N LYS A 7 -6.94 -4.94 -14.47
CA LYS A 7 -6.55 -3.67 -13.82
C LYS A 7 -7.71 -2.92 -13.16
N ASN A 8 -8.95 -3.20 -13.56
CA ASN A 8 -10.14 -2.56 -13.01
C ASN A 8 -10.88 -3.44 -11.98
N LYS A 9 -10.39 -4.67 -11.73
CA LYS A 9 -10.97 -5.57 -10.73
C LYS A 9 -10.35 -5.25 -9.37
N LYS A 10 -11.20 -4.99 -8.39
CA LYS A 10 -10.76 -4.76 -7.00
C LYS A 10 -10.40 -6.09 -6.33
N ILE A 11 -9.44 -6.05 -5.44
CA ILE A 11 -9.14 -7.17 -4.55
C ILE A 11 -10.13 -7.10 -3.38
N ILE A 12 -10.81 -8.21 -3.10
CA ILE A 12 -11.84 -8.31 -2.06
C ILE A 12 -11.41 -9.37 -1.04
N LEU A 13 -11.61 -9.11 0.23
CA LEU A 13 -11.31 -10.05 1.32
C LEU A 13 -12.02 -11.40 1.09
N GLY A 14 -11.27 -12.48 1.17
CA GLY A 14 -11.74 -13.84 0.88
C GLY A 14 -11.66 -14.25 -0.60
N GLU A 15 -11.46 -13.30 -1.52
CA GLU A 15 -11.28 -13.55 -2.96
C GLU A 15 -9.86 -13.19 -3.44
N GLU A 16 -8.96 -12.80 -2.53
CA GLU A 16 -7.61 -12.33 -2.86
C GLU A 16 -6.84 -13.41 -3.64
N LYS A 17 -6.93 -14.67 -3.20
CA LYS A 17 -6.21 -15.78 -3.82
C LYS A 17 -6.67 -16.02 -5.25
N ASP A 18 -7.97 -15.95 -5.51
CA ASP A 18 -8.53 -16.12 -6.85
C ASP A 18 -8.18 -14.94 -7.78
N PHE A 19 -8.21 -13.72 -7.24
CA PHE A 19 -7.76 -12.53 -7.96
C PHE A 19 -6.30 -12.69 -8.44
N TRP A 20 -5.39 -13.01 -7.52
CA TRP A 20 -3.97 -13.14 -7.85
C TRP A 20 -3.67 -14.36 -8.73
N ARG A 21 -4.41 -15.47 -8.56
CA ARG A 21 -4.33 -16.63 -9.47
C ARG A 21 -4.63 -16.23 -10.91
N GLU A 22 -5.65 -15.42 -11.10
CA GLU A 22 -6.01 -14.91 -12.43
C GLU A 22 -4.90 -13.99 -12.98
N VAL A 23 -4.35 -13.09 -12.18
CA VAL A 23 -3.23 -12.20 -12.55
C VAL A 23 -2.01 -13.01 -12.99
N VAL A 24 -1.57 -13.97 -12.16
CA VAL A 24 -0.43 -14.85 -12.46
C VAL A 24 -0.70 -15.67 -13.73
N THR A 25 -1.90 -16.23 -13.86
CA THR A 25 -2.28 -17.00 -15.04
C THR A 25 -2.18 -16.16 -16.30
N LEU A 26 -2.73 -14.95 -16.31
CA LEU A 26 -2.66 -14.05 -17.47
C LEU A 26 -1.22 -13.62 -17.79
N THR A 27 -0.41 -13.42 -16.78
CA THR A 27 0.99 -13.01 -16.93
C THR A 27 1.84 -14.11 -17.55
N PHE A 28 1.71 -15.35 -17.05
CA PHE A 28 2.56 -16.47 -17.49
C PHE A 28 2.01 -17.25 -18.67
N LYS A 29 0.72 -17.16 -18.98
CA LYS A 29 0.08 -17.88 -20.11
C LYS A 29 0.83 -17.78 -21.45
N PRO A 30 1.37 -16.62 -21.87
CA PRO A 30 2.12 -16.51 -23.12
C PRO A 30 3.40 -17.37 -23.14
N PHE A 31 3.95 -17.69 -21.98
CA PHE A 31 5.23 -18.42 -21.82
C PHE A 31 5.03 -19.88 -21.43
N ALA A 32 3.84 -20.27 -20.98
CA ALA A 32 3.56 -21.58 -20.39
C ALA A 32 3.57 -22.74 -21.41
N LYS A 33 3.48 -22.45 -22.73
CA LYS A 33 3.46 -23.48 -23.78
C LYS A 33 2.47 -24.64 -23.51
N GLY A 34 1.31 -24.33 -22.90
CA GLY A 34 0.30 -25.30 -22.52
C GLY A 34 0.52 -26.01 -21.17
N GLN A 35 1.58 -25.66 -20.44
CA GLN A 35 1.80 -26.20 -19.09
C GLN A 35 0.85 -25.58 -18.06
N ASN A 36 0.59 -26.34 -16.99
CA ASN A 36 -0.18 -25.84 -15.85
C ASN A 36 0.61 -24.78 -15.06
N ILE A 37 -0.01 -23.64 -14.80
CA ILE A 37 0.57 -22.48 -14.10
C ILE A 37 0.27 -22.53 -12.59
N ASP A 38 -0.69 -23.32 -12.14
CA ASP A 38 -1.06 -23.38 -10.71
C ASP A 38 0.12 -23.61 -9.76
N PRO A 39 1.09 -24.49 -10.04
CA PRO A 39 2.25 -24.65 -9.16
C PRO A 39 3.08 -23.37 -9.02
N ILE A 40 3.23 -22.60 -10.09
CA ILE A 40 3.92 -21.30 -10.06
C ILE A 40 3.13 -20.31 -9.21
N PHE A 41 1.81 -20.30 -9.38
CA PHE A 41 0.95 -19.42 -8.58
C PHE A 41 1.06 -19.73 -7.08
N GLU A 42 0.99 -21.00 -6.66
CA GLU A 42 1.08 -21.36 -5.24
C GLU A 42 2.41 -20.91 -4.62
N ILE A 43 3.52 -21.13 -5.33
CA ILE A 43 4.84 -20.65 -4.90
C ILE A 43 4.85 -19.12 -4.74
N LEU A 44 4.36 -18.39 -5.74
CA LEU A 44 4.33 -16.93 -5.68
C LEU A 44 3.38 -16.42 -4.59
N TRP A 45 2.26 -17.10 -4.38
CA TRP A 45 1.31 -16.73 -3.33
C TRP A 45 1.97 -16.76 -1.95
N ASP A 46 2.72 -17.83 -1.65
CA ASP A 46 3.41 -17.99 -0.37
C ASP A 46 4.58 -17.00 -0.25
N LEU A 47 5.43 -16.88 -1.28
CA LEU A 47 6.55 -15.94 -1.30
C LEU A 47 6.13 -14.49 -0.99
N PHE A 48 5.02 -14.02 -1.56
CA PHE A 48 4.54 -12.66 -1.31
C PHE A 48 3.89 -12.46 0.07
N ALA A 49 3.71 -13.52 0.85
CA ALA A 49 3.29 -13.43 2.25
C ALA A 49 4.47 -13.33 3.23
N GLU A 50 5.69 -13.65 2.79
CA GLU A 50 6.89 -13.71 3.61
C GLU A 50 7.66 -12.40 3.55
N GLY A 51 7.95 -11.79 4.72
CA GLY A 51 8.62 -10.49 4.81
C GLY A 51 10.02 -10.48 4.21
N GLU A 52 10.75 -11.62 4.21
CA GLU A 52 12.10 -11.69 3.65
C GLU A 52 12.20 -11.34 2.16
N HIS A 53 11.09 -11.45 1.43
CA HIS A 53 10.99 -11.08 0.01
C HIS A 53 10.62 -9.60 -0.21
N TRP A 54 10.43 -8.84 0.86
CA TRP A 54 10.13 -7.41 0.83
C TRP A 54 11.28 -6.59 1.39
N ARG A 55 11.50 -5.42 0.80
CA ARG A 55 12.51 -4.48 1.31
C ARG A 55 11.83 -3.31 1.98
N ILE A 56 12.23 -3.05 3.23
CA ILE A 56 11.91 -1.78 3.87
C ILE A 56 12.78 -0.69 3.22
N ALA A 57 12.16 0.43 2.86
CA ALA A 57 12.89 1.57 2.33
C ALA A 57 13.89 2.08 3.35
N GLU A 58 15.04 2.55 2.85
CA GLU A 58 16.09 3.09 3.70
C GLU A 58 15.56 4.23 4.58
N HIS A 59 15.98 4.24 5.83
CA HIS A 59 15.54 5.20 6.86
C HIS A 59 14.04 5.13 7.24
N ALA A 60 13.21 4.27 6.63
CA ALA A 60 11.78 4.22 6.95
C ALA A 60 11.54 3.92 8.44
N GLU A 61 12.12 2.84 8.96
CA GLU A 61 11.91 2.43 10.36
C GLU A 61 12.36 3.52 11.36
N SER A 62 13.54 4.08 11.16
CA SER A 62 14.09 5.13 12.04
C SER A 62 13.26 6.42 12.02
N THR A 63 12.80 6.80 10.82
CA THR A 63 11.93 7.98 10.65
C THR A 63 10.58 7.77 11.31
N LEU A 64 9.93 6.63 11.13
CA LEU A 64 8.65 6.32 11.78
C LEU A 64 8.77 6.27 13.30
N LYS A 65 9.85 5.69 13.85
CA LYS A 65 10.13 5.73 15.29
C LYS A 65 10.29 7.16 15.80
N THR A 66 11.00 8.01 15.05
CA THR A 66 11.16 9.44 15.40
C THR A 66 9.82 10.17 15.39
N LEU A 67 8.99 9.97 14.38
CA LEU A 67 7.66 10.58 14.32
C LEU A 67 6.78 10.16 15.50
N ARG A 68 6.77 8.88 15.86
CA ARG A 68 6.06 8.42 17.06
C ARG A 68 6.57 9.09 18.33
N SER A 69 7.88 9.22 18.48
CA SER A 69 8.47 9.90 19.66
C SER A 69 8.10 11.37 19.74
N ARG A 70 7.81 12.02 18.60
CA ARG A 70 7.28 13.39 18.51
C ARG A 70 5.76 13.47 18.74
N GLY A 71 5.08 12.34 18.98
CA GLY A 71 3.63 12.29 19.22
C GLY A 71 2.76 12.14 18.00
N TYR A 72 3.34 11.91 16.82
CA TYR A 72 2.54 11.63 15.61
C TYR A 72 1.89 10.26 15.69
N ARG A 73 0.64 10.18 15.27
CA ARG A 73 -0.11 8.94 15.08
C ARG A 73 0.19 8.41 13.68
N LEU A 74 0.58 7.15 13.59
CA LEU A 74 0.96 6.53 12.32
C LEU A 74 -0.06 5.46 11.93
N ALA A 75 -0.43 5.42 10.66
CA ALA A 75 -1.28 4.39 10.09
C ALA A 75 -0.77 3.94 8.72
N VAL A 76 -1.05 2.70 8.35
CA VAL A 76 -0.86 2.20 6.99
C VAL A 76 -2.17 2.34 6.23
N LEU A 77 -2.12 2.85 4.99
CA LEU A 77 -3.22 2.82 4.04
C LEU A 77 -2.73 2.29 2.69
N SER A 78 -3.03 1.02 2.40
CA SER A 78 -2.48 0.31 1.25
C SER A 78 -3.54 -0.31 0.36
N ASN A 79 -3.36 -0.15 -0.97
CA ASN A 79 -4.05 -0.97 -1.96
C ASN A 79 -3.34 -2.32 -2.06
N ASN A 80 -3.70 -3.22 -1.18
CA ASN A 80 -3.09 -4.54 -1.04
C ASN A 80 -4.12 -5.56 -0.55
N ASP A 81 -3.67 -6.77 -0.28
CA ASP A 81 -4.45 -7.84 0.34
C ASP A 81 -3.93 -8.14 1.76
N SER A 82 -4.64 -9.04 2.44
CA SER A 82 -4.42 -9.37 3.86
C SER A 82 -3.00 -9.84 4.20
N ARG A 83 -2.23 -10.36 3.23
CA ARG A 83 -0.83 -10.80 3.41
C ARG A 83 0.11 -9.67 3.85
N LEU A 84 -0.24 -8.42 3.56
CA LEU A 84 0.54 -7.27 4.04
C LEU A 84 0.72 -7.27 5.56
N ARG A 85 -0.23 -7.84 6.32
CA ARG A 85 -0.13 -7.93 7.78
C ARG A 85 1.04 -8.81 8.20
N SER A 86 1.20 -10.00 7.58
CA SER A 86 2.33 -10.89 7.83
C SER A 86 3.67 -10.22 7.47
N VAL A 87 3.72 -9.55 6.33
CA VAL A 87 4.93 -8.81 5.90
C VAL A 87 5.33 -7.74 6.92
N LEU A 88 4.38 -6.96 7.44
CA LEU A 88 4.66 -5.94 8.45
C LEU A 88 5.07 -6.56 9.80
N GLU A 89 4.52 -7.71 10.15
CA GLU A 89 4.87 -8.45 11.36
C GLU A 89 6.30 -9.02 11.27
N ASP A 90 6.65 -9.68 10.17
CA ASP A 90 7.98 -10.25 9.93
C ASP A 90 9.07 -9.17 10.02
N HIS A 91 8.77 -7.96 9.58
CA HIS A 91 9.67 -6.82 9.70
C HIS A 91 9.59 -6.08 11.05
N ASN A 92 8.79 -6.55 12.00
CA ASN A 92 8.56 -5.87 13.29
C ASN A 92 8.04 -4.43 13.14
N MET A 93 7.35 -4.12 12.04
CA MET A 93 6.80 -2.79 11.75
C MET A 93 5.41 -2.57 12.35
N THR A 94 4.64 -3.64 12.56
CA THR A 94 3.27 -3.56 13.09
C THR A 94 3.14 -2.70 14.34
N PRO A 95 4.04 -2.77 15.35
CA PRO A 95 3.92 -1.95 16.57
C PRO A 95 4.13 -0.44 16.34
N LEU A 96 4.62 -0.02 15.17
CA LEU A 96 4.78 1.38 14.84
C LEU A 96 3.47 2.06 14.46
N PHE A 97 2.48 1.29 14.03
CA PHE A 97 1.22 1.81 13.51
C PHE A 97 0.09 1.63 14.52
N GLU A 98 -0.76 2.63 14.62
CA GLU A 98 -1.99 2.57 15.40
C GLU A 98 -3.06 1.75 14.69
N GLU A 99 -3.14 1.88 13.36
CA GLU A 99 -4.08 1.15 12.52
C GLU A 99 -3.43 0.76 11.18
N ILE A 100 -3.89 -0.34 10.60
CA ILE A 100 -3.47 -0.82 9.29
C ILE A 100 -4.72 -1.02 8.43
N PHE A 101 -4.86 -0.16 7.42
CA PHE A 101 -5.97 -0.16 6.48
C PHE A 101 -5.54 -0.81 5.17
N ILE A 102 -6.21 -1.90 4.81
CA ILE A 102 -5.93 -2.68 3.60
C ILE A 102 -7.18 -2.65 2.71
N SER A 103 -7.00 -2.32 1.44
CA SER A 103 -8.11 -2.14 0.51
C SER A 103 -8.99 -3.38 0.35
N SER A 104 -8.41 -4.59 0.35
CA SER A 104 -9.19 -5.83 0.27
C SER A 104 -10.12 -6.01 1.46
N GLU A 105 -9.68 -5.63 2.66
CA GLU A 105 -10.46 -5.73 3.90
C GLU A 105 -11.56 -4.66 3.95
N LEU A 106 -11.31 -3.48 3.37
CA LEU A 106 -12.28 -2.37 3.32
C LEU A 106 -13.26 -2.47 2.15
N GLY A 107 -12.98 -3.33 1.15
CA GLY A 107 -13.77 -3.44 -0.07
C GLY A 107 -13.72 -2.19 -0.97
N VAL A 108 -12.79 -1.28 -0.71
CA VAL A 108 -12.58 -0.04 -1.45
C VAL A 108 -11.10 0.29 -1.53
N GLU A 109 -10.65 0.89 -2.63
CA GLU A 109 -9.23 1.17 -2.87
C GLU A 109 -8.98 2.63 -3.29
N LYS A 110 -7.76 3.15 -3.01
CA LYS A 110 -7.30 4.44 -3.53
C LYS A 110 -7.36 4.44 -5.08
N PRO A 111 -7.80 5.51 -5.74
CA PRO A 111 -8.08 6.84 -5.20
C PRO A 111 -9.56 7.10 -4.84
N ASP A 112 -10.39 6.07 -4.60
CA ASP A 112 -11.78 6.28 -4.22
C ASP A 112 -11.86 7.07 -2.90
N PRO A 113 -12.59 8.20 -2.84
CA PRO A 113 -12.68 8.98 -1.60
C PRO A 113 -13.23 8.21 -0.39
N ALA A 114 -13.95 7.13 -0.62
CA ALA A 114 -14.52 6.33 0.46
C ALA A 114 -13.44 5.68 1.34
N ILE A 115 -12.26 5.34 0.77
CA ILE A 115 -11.19 4.74 1.56
C ILE A 115 -10.57 5.74 2.53
N PHE A 116 -10.42 7.01 2.11
CA PHE A 116 -9.89 8.09 2.97
C PHE A 116 -10.89 8.40 4.10
N ARG A 117 -12.21 8.47 3.79
CA ARG A 117 -13.25 8.64 4.82
C ARG A 117 -13.26 7.51 5.85
N ALA A 118 -13.05 6.26 5.42
CA ALA A 118 -12.97 5.13 6.34
C ALA A 118 -11.80 5.28 7.34
N VAL A 119 -10.67 5.84 6.89
CA VAL A 119 -9.54 6.16 7.75
C VAL A 119 -9.89 7.31 8.71
N GLU A 120 -10.47 8.40 8.21
CA GLU A 120 -10.91 9.54 9.02
C GLU A 120 -11.85 9.11 10.15
N ASP A 121 -12.87 8.32 9.81
CA ASP A 121 -13.86 7.80 10.75
C ASP A 121 -13.22 6.92 11.83
N LYS A 122 -12.30 6.05 11.46
CA LYS A 122 -11.62 5.14 12.39
C LYS A 122 -10.62 5.86 13.27
N MET A 123 -9.81 6.74 12.68
CA MET A 123 -8.79 7.54 13.39
C MET A 123 -9.41 8.70 14.16
N LYS A 124 -10.67 9.05 13.90
CA LYS A 124 -11.39 10.19 14.51
C LYS A 124 -10.63 11.50 14.34
N GLU A 125 -10.12 11.73 13.13
CA GLU A 125 -9.35 12.90 12.77
C GLU A 125 -9.94 13.56 11.53
N LYS A 126 -9.79 14.89 11.40
CA LYS A 126 -10.26 15.66 10.26
C LYS A 126 -9.30 15.53 9.07
N PRO A 127 -9.77 15.76 7.83
CA PRO A 127 -8.94 15.68 6.63
C PRO A 127 -7.63 16.49 6.71
N ASP A 128 -7.68 17.71 7.25
CA ASP A 128 -6.52 18.60 7.40
C ASP A 128 -5.50 18.14 8.45
N GLY A 129 -5.86 17.16 9.29
CA GLY A 129 -4.95 16.51 10.23
C GLY A 129 -4.12 15.37 9.63
N PHE A 130 -4.34 14.99 8.36
CA PHE A 130 -3.62 13.90 7.72
C PHE A 130 -2.54 14.37 6.75
N LEU A 131 -1.41 13.67 6.78
CA LEU A 131 -0.40 13.67 5.72
C LEU A 131 -0.26 12.26 5.16
N HIS A 132 -0.54 12.07 3.87
CA HIS A 132 -0.35 10.81 3.17
C HIS A 132 0.96 10.79 2.39
N LEU A 133 1.77 9.77 2.59
CA LEU A 133 2.97 9.49 1.82
C LEU A 133 2.78 8.21 1.01
N GLY A 134 2.96 8.27 -0.31
CA GLY A 134 2.87 7.10 -1.18
C GLY A 134 3.55 7.33 -2.52
N ASP A 135 3.74 6.26 -3.29
CA ASP A 135 4.51 6.24 -4.53
C ASP A 135 3.67 6.41 -5.80
N SER A 136 2.36 6.26 -5.70
CA SER A 136 1.47 6.42 -6.84
C SER A 136 0.94 7.84 -6.96
N TYR A 137 1.34 8.55 -8.04
CA TYR A 137 0.83 9.90 -8.28
C TYR A 137 -0.70 9.98 -8.29
N SER A 138 -1.38 9.06 -8.98
CA SER A 138 -2.84 9.10 -9.12
C SER A 138 -3.59 8.57 -7.90
N ARG A 139 -3.09 7.49 -7.28
CA ARG A 139 -3.78 6.82 -6.17
C ARG A 139 -3.50 7.49 -4.83
N ASP A 140 -2.22 7.73 -4.56
CA ASP A 140 -1.77 8.26 -3.27
C ASP A 140 -1.83 9.79 -3.26
N PHE A 141 -1.02 10.44 -4.10
CA PHE A 141 -0.87 11.89 -4.07
C PHE A 141 -2.17 12.61 -4.43
N MET A 142 -2.70 12.38 -5.65
CA MET A 142 -3.93 13.03 -6.09
C MET A 142 -5.17 12.53 -5.33
N GLY A 143 -5.17 11.24 -4.93
CA GLY A 143 -6.27 10.67 -4.13
C GLY A 143 -6.40 11.34 -2.78
N ALA A 144 -5.30 11.48 -2.04
CA ALA A 144 -5.26 12.15 -0.74
C ALA A 144 -5.63 13.64 -0.84
N GLN A 145 -5.06 14.36 -1.81
CA GLN A 145 -5.40 15.78 -2.02
C GLN A 145 -6.91 15.98 -2.31
N LYS A 146 -7.51 15.12 -3.13
CA LYS A 146 -8.96 15.16 -3.40
C LYS A 146 -9.81 14.87 -2.16
N ALA A 147 -9.28 14.10 -1.23
CA ALA A 147 -9.92 13.85 0.06
C ALA A 147 -9.72 15.01 1.06
N GLY A 148 -8.91 16.03 0.72
CA GLY A 148 -8.60 17.17 1.60
C GLY A 148 -7.41 16.94 2.51
N TRP A 149 -6.63 15.87 2.29
CA TRP A 149 -5.43 15.57 3.04
C TRP A 149 -4.21 16.27 2.44
N SER A 150 -3.21 16.56 3.26
CA SER A 150 -1.87 16.84 2.77
C SER A 150 -1.27 15.58 2.16
N ALA A 151 -0.44 15.74 1.11
CA ALA A 151 0.17 14.61 0.43
C ALA A 151 1.61 14.89 0.04
N LEU A 152 2.44 13.87 0.18
CA LEU A 152 3.80 13.80 -0.37
C LEU A 152 3.91 12.59 -1.29
N LEU A 153 4.53 12.80 -2.44
CA LEU A 153 4.88 11.72 -3.35
C LEU A 153 6.25 11.15 -2.96
N TYR A 154 6.40 9.83 -3.01
CA TYR A 154 7.66 9.15 -2.71
C TYR A 154 8.27 8.54 -3.97
N GLY A 155 9.56 8.76 -4.20
CA GLY A 155 10.33 8.06 -5.23
C GLY A 155 10.91 8.93 -6.34
N LEU A 156 11.34 8.29 -7.42
CA LEU A 156 11.96 8.90 -8.60
C LEU A 156 11.20 8.47 -9.88
N PRO A 157 11.23 9.28 -10.99
CA PRO A 157 11.82 10.61 -11.09
C PRO A 157 11.02 11.68 -10.34
N ILE A 158 11.63 12.82 -10.03
CA ILE A 158 10.92 13.94 -9.41
C ILE A 158 9.98 14.56 -10.44
N ILE A 159 8.68 14.49 -10.18
CA ILE A 159 7.60 14.99 -11.04
C ILE A 159 6.69 15.98 -10.32
N GLU A 160 6.86 16.16 -9.00
CA GLU A 160 6.03 17.01 -8.17
C GLU A 160 6.90 17.78 -7.16
N LYS A 161 6.47 19.00 -6.79
CA LYS A 161 7.17 19.80 -5.77
C LYS A 161 7.08 19.20 -4.39
N SER A 162 5.92 18.63 -4.06
CA SER A 162 5.67 17.93 -2.80
C SER A 162 6.07 16.45 -2.94
N GLN A 163 7.36 16.21 -3.21
CA GLN A 163 7.93 14.88 -3.41
C GLN A 163 9.22 14.72 -2.63
N ILE A 164 9.40 13.55 -2.04
CA ILE A 164 10.61 13.14 -1.33
C ILE A 164 11.19 11.87 -1.96
N THR A 165 12.48 11.70 -1.83
CA THR A 165 13.22 10.54 -2.37
C THR A 165 13.77 9.64 -1.28
N SER A 166 13.81 10.13 -0.04
CA SER A 166 14.20 9.41 1.16
C SER A 166 13.16 9.59 2.27
N PHE A 167 12.95 8.55 3.08
CA PHE A 167 12.07 8.66 4.25
C PHE A 167 12.56 9.71 5.27
N SER A 168 13.87 9.94 5.38
CA SER A 168 14.41 10.95 6.30
C SER A 168 13.93 12.36 5.98
N GLU A 169 13.70 12.68 4.70
CA GLU A 169 13.19 13.99 4.27
C GLU A 169 11.76 14.27 4.80
N LEU A 170 11.01 13.23 5.16
CA LEU A 170 9.67 13.39 5.76
C LEU A 170 9.71 14.23 7.05
N LEU A 171 10.81 14.18 7.79
CA LEU A 171 10.99 14.96 9.04
C LEU A 171 11.06 16.46 8.79
N ASP A 172 11.43 16.89 7.59
CA ASP A 172 11.54 18.30 7.20
C ASP A 172 10.17 18.90 6.80
N HIS A 173 9.19 18.03 6.54
CA HIS A 173 7.82 18.41 6.17
C HIS A 173 6.86 18.44 7.36
N LEU A 174 7.32 18.08 8.54
CA LEU A 174 6.50 18.00 9.75
C LEU A 174 7.12 18.85 10.86
N PRO A 175 6.31 19.67 11.57
CA PRO A 175 6.79 20.51 12.67
C PRO A 175 7.35 19.73 13.85
#